data_4682e59a2f7f72a2868abf0e197c8e48
#
_entry.id   4682e59a2f7f72a2868abf0e197c8e48
#
_cell.length_a   1.000
_cell.length_b   1.000
_cell.length_c   1.000
_cell.angle_alpha   90.00
_cell.angle_beta   90.00
_cell.angle_gamma   90.00
#
_symmetry.space_group_name_H-M   'P 1'
#
loop_
_entity.id
_entity.type
_entity.pdbx_description
1 polymer ?
#
loop_
_entity_poly.entity_id
_entity_poly.type
_entity_poly.pdbx_seq_one_letter_code
_entity_poly.pdbx_strand_id
1 'polypeptide(L)'
;FIPVSINYEKVLEGNSYLSELMGGKKRKERISDIFRVASDFRGFLGNAYLQFGDPIDLKDFLDAQNPGWENNDSQTDGSSSDDNAWLFNATPKLGEKIMMNINESTVVTSSSLVAAALLNSNNHSLPKDKLESRIDLYISLMNSSRYSNKTILPNQSSKKLLEQVNALKLIP
;
A
#
# COMPACT_ATOMS: atom_id res chain seq x y z
N PHE A 1 -6.35 17.15 -1.98
CA PHE A 1 -5.48 15.99 -1.84
C PHE A 1 -5.77 15.01 -2.95
N ILE A 2 -4.73 14.37 -3.50
CA ILE A 2 -4.87 13.26 -4.46
C ILE A 2 -4.19 12.05 -3.81
N PRO A 3 -4.97 11.08 -3.30
CA PRO A 3 -4.42 9.85 -2.75
C PRO A 3 -3.74 9.03 -3.84
N VAL A 4 -2.56 8.48 -3.55
CA VAL A 4 -1.80 7.67 -4.51
C VAL A 4 -1.42 6.35 -3.86
N SER A 5 -1.81 5.24 -4.48
CA SER A 5 -1.39 3.90 -4.10
C SER A 5 -0.20 3.47 -4.95
N ILE A 6 0.87 3.01 -4.29
CA ILE A 6 2.06 2.48 -4.96
C ILE A 6 2.26 1.03 -4.51
N ASN A 7 2.21 0.10 -5.45
CA ASN A 7 2.38 -1.32 -5.18
C ASN A 7 3.54 -1.88 -5.99
N TYR A 8 4.41 -2.65 -5.33
CA TYR A 8 5.57 -3.31 -5.95
C TYR A 8 5.40 -4.83 -5.91
N GLU A 9 5.81 -5.51 -6.98
CA GLU A 9 5.92 -6.97 -6.95
C GLU A 9 7.11 -7.44 -6.12
N LYS A 10 8.20 -6.65 -6.12
CA LYS A 10 9.39 -6.91 -5.30
C LYS A 10 9.89 -5.63 -4.65
N VAL A 11 9.99 -5.63 -3.34
CA VAL A 11 10.56 -4.52 -2.56
C VAL A 11 12.07 -4.69 -2.51
N LEU A 12 12.81 -3.74 -3.10
CA LEU A 12 14.27 -3.79 -3.18
C LEU A 12 14.94 -3.59 -1.81
N GLU A 13 14.35 -2.78 -0.97
CA GLU A 13 14.89 -2.39 0.34
C GLU A 13 14.48 -3.35 1.47
N GLY A 14 13.82 -4.46 1.16
CA GLY A 14 13.26 -5.38 2.15
C GLY A 14 14.28 -5.86 3.18
N ASN A 15 15.51 -6.17 2.77
CA ASN A 15 16.57 -6.62 3.67
C ASN A 15 17.08 -5.51 4.60
N SER A 16 17.19 -4.28 4.11
CA SER A 16 17.58 -3.12 4.92
C SER A 16 16.51 -2.79 5.96
N TYR A 17 15.26 -2.77 5.51
CA TYR A 17 14.10 -2.52 6.37
C TYR A 17 13.95 -3.59 7.46
N LEU A 18 14.09 -4.86 7.11
CA LEU A 18 14.04 -5.97 8.07
C LEU A 18 15.17 -5.87 9.10
N SER A 19 16.37 -5.51 8.67
CA SER A 19 17.52 -5.28 9.56
C SER A 19 17.26 -4.13 10.55
N GLU A 20 16.66 -3.03 10.09
CA GLU A 20 16.28 -1.90 10.95
C GLU A 20 15.19 -2.30 11.96
N LEU A 21 14.17 -3.04 11.54
CA LEU A 21 13.12 -3.55 12.42
C LEU A 21 13.65 -4.50 13.50
N MET A 22 14.70 -5.26 13.19
CA MET A 22 15.38 -6.15 14.16
C MET A 22 16.37 -5.39 15.07
N GLY A 23 16.34 -4.07 15.09
CA GLY A 23 17.18 -3.23 15.96
C GLY A 23 18.57 -2.97 15.39
N GLY A 24 18.81 -3.25 14.12
CA GLY A 24 20.05 -2.89 13.42
C GLY A 24 20.22 -1.38 13.35
N LYS A 25 21.46 -0.91 13.55
CA LYS A 25 21.78 0.51 13.42
C LYS A 25 21.54 0.98 11.99
N LYS A 26 20.84 2.11 11.85
CA LYS A 26 20.65 2.79 10.56
C LYS A 26 22.01 3.06 9.91
N ARG A 27 22.27 2.42 8.78
CA ARG A 27 23.52 2.63 8.03
C ARG A 27 23.45 3.99 7.34
N LYS A 28 24.53 4.77 7.47
CA LYS A 28 24.67 6.00 6.66
C LYS A 28 24.80 5.58 5.19
N GLU A 29 23.96 6.15 4.36
CA GLU A 29 24.00 5.98 2.90
C GLU A 29 25.37 6.44 2.38
N ARG A 30 26.05 5.59 1.61
CA ARG A 30 27.32 5.89 0.95
C ARG A 30 27.09 5.85 -0.56
N ILE A 31 27.88 6.63 -1.28
CA ILE A 31 27.86 6.64 -2.75
C ILE A 31 28.13 5.23 -3.33
N SER A 32 28.90 4.40 -2.63
CA SER A 32 29.13 2.99 -2.96
C SER A 32 27.83 2.14 -2.94
N ASP A 33 26.81 2.55 -2.17
CA ASP A 33 25.56 1.82 -2.07
C ASP A 33 24.72 2.01 -3.36
N ILE A 34 24.90 3.14 -4.07
CA ILE A 34 24.29 3.39 -5.39
C ILE A 34 24.80 2.38 -6.43
N PHE A 35 26.09 2.08 -6.44
CA PHE A 35 26.66 1.07 -7.35
C PHE A 35 26.20 -0.35 -7.01
N ARG A 36 25.97 -0.62 -5.73
CA ARG A 36 25.43 -1.90 -5.25
C ARG A 36 23.97 -2.07 -5.66
N VAL A 37 23.16 -1.03 -5.47
CA VAL A 37 21.78 -0.98 -5.97
C VAL A 37 21.74 -1.15 -7.49
N ALA A 38 22.63 -0.47 -8.23
CA ALA A 38 22.72 -0.61 -9.69
C ALA A 38 23.10 -2.03 -10.14
N SER A 39 23.88 -2.78 -9.34
CA SER A 39 24.17 -4.19 -9.63
C SER A 39 22.98 -5.11 -9.35
N ASP A 40 22.17 -4.79 -8.35
CA ASP A 40 20.95 -5.53 -8.01
C ASP A 40 19.84 -5.31 -9.06
N PHE A 41 19.88 -4.19 -9.80
CA PHE A 41 19.01 -3.89 -10.95
C PHE A 41 19.23 -4.80 -12.18
N ARG A 42 20.26 -5.65 -12.20
CA ARG A 42 20.49 -6.61 -13.30
C ARG A 42 19.50 -7.78 -13.29
N GLY A 43 18.69 -7.93 -12.25
CA GLY A 43 17.65 -8.96 -12.15
C GLY A 43 16.29 -8.46 -12.63
N PHE A 44 15.37 -9.40 -12.87
CA PHE A 44 13.95 -9.08 -13.06
C PHE A 44 13.36 -8.56 -11.75
N LEU A 45 12.91 -7.31 -11.74
CA LEU A 45 12.38 -6.62 -10.56
C LEU A 45 10.85 -6.69 -10.45
N GLY A 46 10.20 -7.16 -11.51
CA GLY A 46 8.75 -7.12 -11.61
C GLY A 46 8.22 -5.73 -11.95
N ASN A 47 6.95 -5.51 -11.67
CA ASN A 47 6.26 -4.26 -11.96
C ASN A 47 6.10 -3.40 -10.71
N ALA A 48 6.08 -2.10 -10.92
CA ALA A 48 5.59 -1.12 -9.97
C ALA A 48 4.27 -0.55 -10.52
N TYR A 49 3.26 -0.51 -9.68
CA TYR A 49 1.92 -0.02 -10.05
C TYR A 49 1.67 1.29 -9.31
N LEU A 50 1.23 2.29 -10.04
CA LEU A 50 0.83 3.59 -9.53
C LEU A 50 -0.66 3.81 -9.82
N GLN A 51 -1.45 4.00 -8.79
CA GLN A 51 -2.89 4.23 -8.90
C GLN A 51 -3.28 5.52 -8.18
N PHE A 52 -4.12 6.30 -8.82
CA PHE A 52 -4.68 7.52 -8.24
C PHE A 52 -6.07 7.25 -7.70
N GLY A 53 -6.28 7.56 -6.43
CA GLY A 53 -7.61 7.53 -5.81
C GLY A 53 -8.42 8.78 -6.15
N ASP A 54 -9.66 8.84 -5.66
CA ASP A 54 -10.51 10.01 -5.87
C ASP A 54 -9.90 11.25 -5.20
N PRO A 55 -9.87 12.38 -5.91
CA PRO A 55 -9.45 13.64 -5.32
C PRO A 55 -10.33 14.00 -4.12
N ILE A 56 -9.71 14.53 -3.08
CA ILE A 56 -10.39 15.10 -1.92
C ILE A 56 -10.21 16.61 -1.98
N ASP A 57 -11.29 17.34 -2.25
CA ASP A 57 -11.30 18.79 -2.08
C ASP A 57 -11.27 19.12 -0.59
N LEU A 58 -10.28 19.92 -0.18
CA LEU A 58 -10.12 20.26 1.23
C LEU A 58 -11.22 21.19 1.71
N LYS A 59 -11.63 22.14 0.86
CA LYS A 59 -12.70 23.09 1.22
C LYS A 59 -14.01 22.34 1.46
N ASP A 60 -14.44 21.52 0.52
CA ASP A 60 -15.64 20.70 0.64
C ASP A 60 -15.60 19.81 1.89
N PHE A 61 -14.41 19.23 2.17
CA PHE A 61 -14.24 18.42 3.36
C PHE A 61 -14.39 19.23 4.65
N LEU A 62 -13.78 20.43 4.72
CA LEU A 62 -13.86 21.29 5.91
C LEU A 62 -15.27 21.86 6.09
N ASP A 63 -15.94 22.27 5.01
CA ASP A 63 -17.33 22.74 5.04
C ASP A 63 -18.28 21.66 5.59
N ALA A 64 -18.01 20.40 5.27
CA ALA A 64 -18.78 19.27 5.80
C ALA A 64 -18.52 18.99 7.29
N GLN A 65 -17.34 19.35 7.82
CA GLN A 65 -17.01 19.17 9.24
C GLN A 65 -17.48 20.35 10.11
N ASN A 66 -17.35 21.58 9.61
CA ASN A 66 -17.70 22.81 10.31
C ASN A 66 -18.17 23.88 9.31
N PRO A 67 -19.48 23.93 8.98
CA PRO A 67 -19.99 24.95 8.04
C PRO A 67 -19.67 26.37 8.52
N GLY A 68 -19.08 27.18 7.64
CA GLY A 68 -18.75 28.59 7.96
C GLY A 68 -17.40 28.77 8.67
N TRP A 69 -16.56 27.75 8.72
CA TRP A 69 -15.20 27.82 9.33
C TRP A 69 -14.35 28.97 8.81
N GLU A 70 -14.51 29.38 7.54
CA GLU A 70 -13.80 30.50 6.93
C GLU A 70 -14.11 31.86 7.61
N ASN A 71 -15.28 31.98 8.22
CA ASN A 71 -15.71 33.23 8.86
C ASN A 71 -15.17 33.36 10.30
N ASN A 72 -14.66 32.28 10.88
CA ASN A 72 -14.13 32.27 12.25
C ASN A 72 -12.70 32.81 12.34
N ASP A 73 -12.01 32.96 11.18
CA ASP A 73 -10.62 33.43 11.12
C ASP A 73 -10.46 34.96 11.22
N SER A 74 -11.58 35.70 11.36
CA SER A 74 -11.59 37.18 11.31
C SER A 74 -11.40 37.86 12.68
N GLN A 75 -11.24 37.13 13.79
CA GLN A 75 -10.96 37.67 15.10
C GLN A 75 -9.59 37.26 15.64
N THR A 76 -8.53 37.88 15.09
CA THR A 76 -7.19 37.88 15.64
C THR A 76 -7.08 38.77 16.87
N ASP A 77 -7.78 38.44 17.93
CA ASP A 77 -7.43 38.89 19.29
C ASP A 77 -7.26 37.63 20.13
N GLY A 78 -6.02 37.35 20.44
CA GLY A 78 -5.36 36.47 21.39
C GLY A 78 -6.14 35.59 22.38
N SER A 79 -7.36 35.18 22.11
CA SER A 79 -8.15 34.37 23.03
C SER A 79 -8.96 33.31 22.23
N SER A 80 -8.51 32.15 22.29
CA SER A 80 -9.16 30.89 22.65
C SER A 80 -8.65 29.69 21.82
N SER A 81 -7.99 28.79 22.50
CA SER A 81 -7.70 27.42 22.10
C SER A 81 -8.98 26.60 21.75
N ASP A 82 -10.16 27.13 22.08
CA ASP A 82 -11.44 26.44 21.85
C ASP A 82 -11.99 26.58 20.42
N ASP A 83 -11.67 27.68 19.72
CA ASP A 83 -12.23 27.91 18.38
C ASP A 83 -11.70 26.91 17.32
N ASN A 84 -10.56 26.30 17.57
CA ASN A 84 -9.95 25.30 16.69
C ASN A 84 -10.12 23.84 17.18
N ALA A 85 -10.88 23.63 18.25
CA ALA A 85 -11.08 22.28 18.81
C ALA A 85 -11.70 21.30 17.79
N TRP A 86 -12.49 21.78 16.84
CA TRP A 86 -13.06 20.97 15.79
C TRP A 86 -11.99 20.39 14.82
N LEU A 87 -10.85 21.07 14.63
CA LEU A 87 -9.75 20.60 13.79
C LEU A 87 -9.11 19.32 14.34
N PHE A 88 -9.06 19.16 15.67
CA PHE A 88 -8.57 17.94 16.30
C PHE A 88 -9.41 16.72 15.92
N ASN A 89 -10.71 16.92 15.67
CA ASN A 89 -11.62 15.88 15.22
C ASN A 89 -11.63 15.74 13.69
N ALA A 90 -11.45 16.83 12.95
CA ALA A 90 -11.45 16.82 11.48
C ALA A 90 -10.17 16.19 10.90
N THR A 91 -9.01 16.46 11.52
CA THR A 91 -7.71 15.97 11.02
C THR A 91 -7.63 14.43 10.94
N PRO A 92 -7.98 13.66 11.98
CA PRO A 92 -8.01 12.20 11.90
C PRO A 92 -8.97 11.68 10.84
N LYS A 93 -10.16 12.29 10.70
CA LYS A 93 -11.14 11.91 9.67
C LYS A 93 -10.63 12.14 8.25
N LEU A 94 -9.89 13.23 8.03
CA LEU A 94 -9.23 13.47 6.75
C LEU A 94 -8.17 12.41 6.47
N GLY A 95 -7.35 12.09 7.46
CA GLY A 95 -6.36 11.02 7.38
C GLY A 95 -7.00 9.67 7.04
N GLU A 96 -8.08 9.30 7.72
CA GLU A 96 -8.84 8.09 7.46
C GLU A 96 -9.40 8.07 6.02
N LYS A 97 -10.00 9.16 5.57
CA LYS A 97 -10.52 9.28 4.19
C LYS A 97 -9.42 9.13 3.14
N ILE A 98 -8.24 9.74 3.37
CA ILE A 98 -7.07 9.59 2.49
C ILE A 98 -6.63 8.12 2.45
N MET A 99 -6.48 7.48 3.62
CA MET A 99 -6.06 6.07 3.70
C MET A 99 -7.08 5.12 3.08
N MET A 100 -8.37 5.35 3.25
CA MET A 100 -9.41 4.56 2.59
C MET A 100 -9.27 4.66 1.06
N ASN A 101 -9.13 5.87 0.51
CA ASN A 101 -8.98 6.06 -0.94
C ASN A 101 -7.70 5.42 -1.50
N ILE A 102 -6.60 5.42 -0.74
CA ILE A 102 -5.37 4.70 -1.10
C ILE A 102 -5.65 3.20 -1.15
N ASN A 103 -6.28 2.63 -0.11
CA ASN A 103 -6.57 1.21 -0.02
C ASN A 103 -7.55 0.76 -1.13
N GLU A 104 -8.57 1.55 -1.42
CA GLU A 104 -9.53 1.27 -2.49
C GLU A 104 -8.88 1.17 -3.87
N SER A 105 -7.83 1.97 -4.10
CA SER A 105 -7.09 2.05 -5.37
C SER A 105 -5.90 1.10 -5.43
N THR A 106 -5.83 0.10 -4.56
CA THR A 106 -4.70 -0.84 -4.50
C THR A 106 -4.69 -1.82 -5.67
N VAL A 107 -3.50 -2.36 -5.98
CA VAL A 107 -3.31 -3.45 -6.95
C VAL A 107 -2.91 -4.71 -6.21
N VAL A 108 -3.66 -5.79 -6.44
CA VAL A 108 -3.31 -7.11 -5.90
C VAL A 108 -2.24 -7.72 -6.80
N THR A 109 -1.01 -7.80 -6.30
CA THR A 109 0.14 -8.31 -7.06
C THR A 109 0.25 -9.84 -6.94
N SER A 110 0.99 -10.48 -7.87
CA SER A 110 1.30 -11.90 -7.82
C SER A 110 2.02 -12.27 -6.51
N SER A 111 2.98 -11.45 -6.09
CA SER A 111 3.73 -11.66 -4.85
C SER A 111 2.85 -11.58 -3.61
N SER A 112 1.91 -10.64 -3.54
CA SER A 112 0.99 -10.53 -2.39
C SER A 112 0.05 -11.72 -2.26
N LEU A 113 -0.46 -12.25 -3.38
CA LEU A 113 -1.31 -13.46 -3.38
C LEU A 113 -0.56 -14.70 -2.92
N VAL A 114 0.66 -14.90 -3.46
CA VAL A 114 1.50 -16.04 -3.07
C VAL A 114 1.89 -15.93 -1.60
N ALA A 115 2.30 -14.74 -1.14
CA ALA A 115 2.63 -14.50 0.26
C ALA A 115 1.43 -14.80 1.18
N ALA A 116 0.23 -14.30 0.84
CA ALA A 116 -0.98 -14.59 1.61
C ALA A 116 -1.30 -16.09 1.67
N ALA A 117 -1.13 -16.81 0.54
CA ALA A 117 -1.38 -18.25 0.48
C ALA A 117 -0.38 -19.05 1.33
N LEU A 118 0.90 -18.67 1.33
CA LEU A 118 1.93 -19.33 2.12
C LEU A 118 1.83 -19.00 3.61
N LEU A 119 1.61 -17.74 3.98
CA LEU A 119 1.46 -17.32 5.37
C LEU A 119 0.28 -18.00 6.07
N ASN A 120 -0.78 -18.31 5.33
CA ASN A 120 -1.94 -19.05 5.84
C ASN A 120 -1.79 -20.59 5.75
N SER A 121 -0.59 -21.09 5.53
CA SER A 121 -0.31 -22.53 5.47
C SER A 121 0.59 -22.98 6.62
N ASN A 122 0.50 -24.29 6.96
CA ASN A 122 1.40 -24.87 7.95
C ASN A 122 2.85 -24.79 7.46
N ASN A 123 3.74 -24.32 8.33
CA ASN A 123 5.17 -24.14 8.04
C ASN A 123 5.45 -23.21 6.84
N HIS A 124 4.49 -22.34 6.47
CA HIS A 124 4.59 -21.41 5.35
C HIS A 124 4.99 -22.10 4.03
N SER A 125 4.52 -23.32 3.85
CA SER A 125 4.86 -24.16 2.70
C SER A 125 3.64 -24.90 2.19
N LEU A 126 3.54 -25.03 0.86
CA LEU A 126 2.49 -25.75 0.16
C LEU A 126 3.07 -26.45 -1.07
N PRO A 127 2.58 -27.67 -1.41
CA PRO A 127 2.76 -28.25 -2.73
C PRO A 127 2.25 -27.29 -3.82
N LYS A 128 2.92 -27.29 -4.95
CA LYS A 128 2.63 -26.35 -6.06
C LYS A 128 1.16 -26.36 -6.49
N ASP A 129 0.60 -27.55 -6.66
CA ASP A 129 -0.81 -27.75 -7.04
C ASP A 129 -1.79 -27.16 -6.02
N LYS A 130 -1.48 -27.30 -4.73
CA LYS A 130 -2.27 -26.73 -3.64
C LYS A 130 -2.12 -25.20 -3.56
N LEU A 131 -0.94 -24.69 -3.87
CA LEU A 131 -0.70 -23.26 -3.92
C LEU A 131 -1.46 -22.61 -5.09
N GLU A 132 -1.42 -23.22 -6.29
CA GLU A 132 -2.21 -22.80 -7.46
C GLU A 132 -3.71 -22.77 -7.14
N SER A 133 -4.25 -23.86 -6.58
CA SER A 133 -5.67 -23.95 -6.19
C SER A 133 -6.05 -22.87 -5.14
N ARG A 134 -5.17 -22.57 -4.19
CA ARG A 134 -5.42 -21.55 -3.18
C ARG A 134 -5.42 -20.14 -3.75
N ILE A 135 -4.51 -19.86 -4.69
CA ILE A 135 -4.48 -18.58 -5.42
C ILE A 135 -5.78 -18.39 -6.22
N ASP A 136 -6.23 -19.44 -6.94
CA ASP A 136 -7.49 -19.41 -7.70
C ASP A 136 -8.69 -19.16 -6.78
N LEU A 137 -8.71 -19.80 -5.59
CA LEU A 137 -9.73 -19.54 -4.58
C LEU A 137 -9.73 -18.07 -4.12
N TYR A 138 -8.55 -17.51 -3.83
CA TYR A 138 -8.46 -16.11 -3.39
C TYR A 138 -8.92 -15.15 -4.48
N ILE A 139 -8.53 -15.37 -5.73
CA ILE A 139 -8.99 -14.57 -6.87
C ILE A 139 -10.52 -14.66 -7.01
N SER A 140 -11.08 -15.88 -6.89
CA SER A 140 -12.52 -16.11 -6.96
C SER A 140 -13.26 -15.36 -5.84
N LEU A 141 -12.79 -15.44 -4.59
CA LEU A 141 -13.36 -14.74 -3.45
C LEU A 141 -13.31 -13.22 -3.64
N MET A 142 -12.17 -12.69 -4.07
CA MET A 142 -12.03 -11.25 -4.34
C MET A 142 -12.91 -10.78 -5.50
N ASN A 143 -13.15 -11.60 -6.50
CA ASN A 143 -14.07 -11.26 -7.58
C ASN A 143 -15.55 -11.29 -7.13
N SER A 144 -15.92 -12.20 -6.23
CA SER A 144 -17.28 -12.30 -5.71
C SER A 144 -17.60 -11.21 -4.68
N SER A 145 -16.60 -10.75 -3.93
CA SER A 145 -16.76 -9.73 -2.88
C SER A 145 -15.57 -8.77 -2.89
N ARG A 146 -15.59 -7.84 -3.84
CA ARG A 146 -14.53 -6.83 -3.96
C ARG A 146 -14.62 -5.82 -2.82
N TYR A 147 -13.47 -5.50 -2.25
CA TYR A 147 -13.34 -4.40 -1.30
C TYR A 147 -13.74 -3.05 -1.94
N SER A 148 -13.30 -2.83 -3.18
CA SER A 148 -13.66 -1.67 -3.99
C SER A 148 -13.66 -2.04 -5.47
N ASN A 149 -14.49 -1.38 -6.27
CA ASN A 149 -14.49 -1.51 -7.73
C ASN A 149 -13.22 -0.91 -8.38
N LYS A 150 -12.47 -0.10 -7.63
CA LYS A 150 -11.18 0.49 -8.05
C LYS A 150 -10.01 -0.44 -7.82
N THR A 151 -10.16 -1.42 -6.91
CA THR A 151 -9.10 -2.42 -6.65
C THR A 151 -8.84 -3.23 -7.90
N ILE A 152 -7.59 -3.27 -8.35
CA ILE A 152 -7.17 -4.03 -9.53
C ILE A 152 -6.77 -5.43 -9.10
N LEU A 153 -7.47 -6.42 -9.64
CA LEU A 153 -7.17 -7.84 -9.46
C LEU A 153 -6.38 -8.37 -10.66
N PRO A 154 -5.49 -9.36 -10.45
CA PRO A 154 -4.78 -9.99 -11.55
C PRO A 154 -5.77 -10.75 -12.46
N ASN A 155 -5.55 -10.63 -13.76
CA ASN A 155 -6.35 -11.31 -14.80
C ASN A 155 -5.66 -12.53 -15.39
N GLN A 156 -4.55 -12.96 -14.78
CA GLN A 156 -3.73 -14.09 -15.23
C GLN A 156 -4.10 -15.36 -14.45
N SER A 157 -3.77 -16.54 -15.02
CA SER A 157 -3.92 -17.80 -14.30
C SER A 157 -2.94 -17.92 -13.13
N SER A 158 -3.33 -18.65 -12.08
CA SER A 158 -2.49 -18.93 -10.90
C SER A 158 -1.11 -19.47 -11.28
N LYS A 159 -1.04 -20.34 -12.29
CA LYS A 159 0.23 -20.86 -12.83
C LYS A 159 1.14 -19.72 -13.31
N LYS A 160 0.61 -18.78 -14.10
CA LYS A 160 1.40 -17.66 -14.64
C LYS A 160 1.83 -16.69 -13.52
N LEU A 161 0.98 -16.47 -12.53
CA LEU A 161 1.32 -15.67 -11.34
C LEU A 161 2.48 -16.32 -10.55
N LEU A 162 2.48 -17.64 -10.39
CA LEU A 162 3.59 -18.36 -9.76
C LEU A 162 4.89 -18.28 -10.57
N GLU A 163 4.80 -18.38 -11.90
CA GLU A 163 5.97 -18.21 -12.78
C GLU A 163 6.60 -16.82 -12.61
N GLN A 164 5.77 -15.77 -12.47
CA GLN A 164 6.25 -14.41 -12.18
C GLN A 164 6.97 -14.32 -10.82
N VAL A 165 6.37 -14.89 -9.78
CA VAL A 165 6.97 -14.87 -8.43
C VAL A 165 8.29 -15.65 -8.39
N ASN A 166 8.38 -16.78 -9.11
CA ASN A 166 9.63 -17.54 -9.26
C ASN A 166 10.70 -16.73 -10.01
N ALA A 167 10.33 -16.01 -11.08
CA ALA A 167 11.25 -15.14 -11.81
C ALA A 167 11.79 -13.98 -10.94
N LEU A 168 10.99 -13.51 -9.96
CA LEU A 168 11.39 -12.52 -8.97
C LEU A 168 12.31 -13.09 -7.87
N LYS A 169 12.47 -14.42 -7.81
CA LYS A 169 13.24 -15.12 -6.76
C LYS A 169 12.76 -14.76 -5.34
N LEU A 170 11.45 -14.71 -5.13
CA LEU A 170 10.81 -14.43 -3.84
C LEU A 170 10.50 -15.70 -3.04
N ILE A 171 10.42 -16.82 -3.71
CA ILE A 171 10.26 -18.15 -3.10
C ILE A 171 11.45 -19.01 -3.51
N PRO A 172 11.94 -19.89 -2.60
CA PRO A 172 13.06 -20.81 -2.86
C PRO A 172 12.72 -21.89 -3.88
#